data_4a1164c9eca0dc485245f531b550924a
#
_entry.id   4a1164c9eca0dc485245f531b550924a
#
_cell.length_a   1.000
_cell.length_b   1.000
_cell.length_c   1.000
_cell.angle_alpha   90.00
_cell.angle_beta   90.00
_cell.angle_gamma   90.00
#
_symmetry.space_group_name_H-M   'P 1'
#
loop_
_entity.id
_entity.type
_entity.pdbx_description
1 polymer ?
#
loop_
_entity_poly.entity_id
_entity_poly.type
_entity_poly.pdbx_seq_one_letter_code
_entity_poly.pdbx_strand_id
1 'polypeptide(L)'
;MPNRSHFNAAHRMMNFIRKEGVTHSSDRVFVLPEKTHHAVIVSDAAELLKSVRDASVQLVVCDPPYNLDMASWDRFNIYSNWASSWLDEVPRVLKDTGSVAIFGGFQFQNERGGDLLDIISYLRKNGRLRLINVIVWHYRNGMSAHRFFANRHEEIVWFAKSARYTFNLDEVRVPYDEETKKQYLRDPRLKPETIEKGKNPTNVWEIPRLNGNSAERVGHPTQKPLEVVRRLVKALSCPGDIVMDFFAGSGSTTRVCVEEGRHSIGSDADPMWPDFLSRQLAQLGALALTRYEILRGPTISSHPVFQGIFQEEPVLPQAATPAVHMAETR
;
A
#
# COMPACT_ATOMS: atom_id res chain seq x y z
N MET A 1 17.41 13.76 -38.76
CA MET A 1 17.46 12.40 -38.17
C MET A 1 17.61 12.57 -36.68
N PRO A 2 16.72 12.11 -35.83
CA PRO A 2 16.87 12.25 -34.39
C PRO A 2 18.04 11.40 -33.91
N ASN A 3 18.80 11.97 -33.03
CA ASN A 3 20.08 11.48 -32.54
C ASN A 3 19.91 10.13 -31.80
N ARG A 4 20.47 9.06 -32.35
CA ARG A 4 20.45 7.69 -31.76
C ARG A 4 21.02 7.58 -30.35
N SER A 5 21.67 8.64 -29.83
CA SER A 5 22.30 8.62 -28.51
C SER A 5 21.31 8.64 -27.34
N HIS A 6 20.17 9.32 -27.49
CA HIS A 6 19.15 9.39 -26.41
C HIS A 6 18.35 8.08 -26.27
N PHE A 7 18.09 7.38 -27.37
CA PHE A 7 17.47 6.06 -27.33
C PHE A 7 18.35 5.02 -26.59
N ASN A 8 19.67 5.16 -26.72
CA ASN A 8 20.62 4.28 -26.04
C ASN A 8 20.73 4.51 -24.54
N ALA A 9 20.48 5.72 -24.02
CA ALA A 9 20.53 5.99 -22.57
C ALA A 9 19.33 5.38 -21.84
N ALA A 10 18.11 5.57 -22.37
CA ALA A 10 16.91 4.96 -21.83
C ALA A 10 16.97 3.42 -21.93
N HIS A 11 17.50 2.88 -23.03
CA HIS A 11 17.65 1.44 -23.21
C HIS A 11 18.74 0.85 -22.28
N ARG A 12 19.83 1.58 -22.01
CA ARG A 12 20.83 1.17 -21.01
C ARG A 12 20.29 1.21 -19.60
N MET A 13 19.48 2.22 -19.25
CA MET A 13 18.82 2.31 -17.96
C MET A 13 17.81 1.19 -17.75
N MET A 14 17.01 0.87 -18.78
CA MET A 14 16.10 -0.28 -18.77
C MET A 14 16.85 -1.63 -18.69
N ASN A 15 17.98 -1.77 -19.38
CA ASN A 15 18.80 -2.97 -19.29
C ASN A 15 19.58 -3.09 -17.97
N PHE A 16 19.93 -1.96 -17.35
CA PHE A 16 20.52 -1.93 -16.02
C PHE A 16 19.52 -2.44 -14.97
N ILE A 17 18.28 -1.95 -15.00
CA ILE A 17 17.18 -2.45 -14.17
C ILE A 17 16.92 -3.93 -14.42
N ARG A 18 17.03 -4.42 -15.66
CA ARG A 18 16.85 -5.84 -16.01
C ARG A 18 17.99 -6.75 -15.56
N LYS A 19 19.23 -6.24 -15.47
CA LYS A 19 20.39 -7.05 -15.10
C LYS A 19 20.62 -7.18 -13.59
N GLU A 20 20.12 -6.25 -12.79
CA GLU A 20 20.31 -6.25 -11.34
C GLU A 20 19.23 -7.02 -10.56
N GLY A 21 18.82 -8.16 -11.05
CA GLY A 21 18.22 -9.18 -10.19
C GLY A 21 16.75 -8.96 -9.80
N VAL A 22 15.94 -8.47 -10.74
CA VAL A 22 14.48 -8.67 -10.63
C VAL A 22 14.23 -10.17 -10.64
N THR A 23 13.84 -10.74 -9.52
CA THR A 23 13.31 -12.10 -9.50
C THR A 23 12.00 -12.10 -10.27
N HIS A 24 12.06 -12.44 -11.56
CA HIS A 24 10.85 -12.71 -12.33
C HIS A 24 10.12 -13.87 -11.65
N SER A 25 8.95 -13.60 -11.14
CA SER A 25 8.09 -14.60 -10.50
C SER A 25 7.40 -15.53 -11.52
N SER A 26 7.73 -15.43 -12.80
CA SER A 26 7.07 -16.18 -13.88
C SER A 26 7.08 -17.71 -13.73
N ASP A 27 7.94 -18.24 -12.84
CA ASP A 27 8.06 -19.66 -12.60
C ASP A 27 7.70 -20.07 -11.16
N ARG A 28 7.19 -19.14 -10.33
CA ARG A 28 6.77 -19.47 -8.97
C ARG A 28 5.33 -19.95 -8.98
N VAL A 29 5.13 -21.21 -8.65
CA VAL A 29 3.80 -21.71 -8.26
C VAL A 29 3.54 -21.22 -6.85
N PHE A 30 2.60 -20.28 -6.72
CA PHE A 30 2.17 -19.81 -5.40
C PHE A 30 1.20 -20.82 -4.79
N VAL A 31 1.54 -21.29 -3.59
CA VAL A 31 0.62 -22.06 -2.75
C VAL A 31 -0.10 -21.07 -1.86
N LEU A 32 -1.41 -20.96 -2.01
CA LEU A 32 -2.22 -20.15 -1.11
C LEU A 32 -2.22 -20.82 0.28
N PRO A 33 -2.00 -20.06 1.36
CA PRO A 33 -2.17 -20.59 2.70
C PRO A 33 -3.62 -21.02 2.92
N GLU A 34 -3.85 -22.09 3.65
CA GLU A 34 -5.19 -22.55 4.00
C GLU A 34 -5.95 -21.47 4.79
N LYS A 35 -5.23 -20.76 5.65
CA LYS A 35 -5.75 -19.70 6.49
C LYS A 35 -4.76 -18.53 6.57
N THR A 36 -5.26 -17.32 6.46
CA THR A 36 -4.47 -16.10 6.69
C THR A 36 -4.73 -15.55 8.09
N HIS A 37 -3.77 -14.81 8.62
CA HIS A 37 -3.81 -14.27 9.98
C HIS A 37 -3.54 -12.77 9.93
N HIS A 38 -4.33 -12.01 10.69
CA HIS A 38 -4.35 -10.56 10.60
C HIS A 38 -4.26 -9.96 12.00
N ALA A 39 -3.14 -9.33 12.32
CA ALA A 39 -2.94 -8.60 13.55
C ALA A 39 -3.66 -7.24 13.46
N VAL A 40 -4.50 -6.95 14.46
CA VAL A 40 -5.27 -5.70 14.57
C VAL A 40 -4.84 -4.98 15.83
N ILE A 41 -4.17 -3.84 15.66
CA ILE A 41 -3.50 -3.10 16.73
C ILE A 41 -4.00 -1.65 16.72
N VAL A 42 -4.28 -1.06 17.86
CA VAL A 42 -4.51 0.38 18.00
C VAL A 42 -3.23 0.98 18.56
N SER A 43 -2.49 1.71 17.76
CA SER A 43 -1.20 2.30 18.13
C SER A 43 -0.82 3.41 17.16
N ASP A 44 0.00 4.34 17.64
CA ASP A 44 0.72 5.26 16.77
C ASP A 44 1.69 4.50 15.84
N ALA A 45 1.88 5.05 14.64
CA ALA A 45 2.70 4.41 13.60
C ALA A 45 4.17 4.22 14.03
N ALA A 46 4.77 5.24 14.66
CA ALA A 46 6.17 5.18 15.08
C ALA A 46 6.35 4.21 16.25
N GLU A 47 5.41 4.18 17.19
CA GLU A 47 5.45 3.23 18.32
C GLU A 47 5.29 1.79 17.84
N LEU A 48 4.35 1.52 16.94
CA LEU A 48 4.23 0.19 16.35
C LEU A 48 5.53 -0.21 15.66
N LEU A 49 6.05 0.62 14.77
CA LEU A 49 7.23 0.28 13.98
C LEU A 49 8.46 -0.03 14.84
N LYS A 50 8.67 0.69 15.95
CA LYS A 50 9.75 0.40 16.91
C LYS A 50 9.65 -1.01 17.51
N SER A 51 8.43 -1.52 17.72
CA SER A 51 8.20 -2.87 18.24
C SER A 51 8.43 -3.98 17.21
N VAL A 52 8.42 -3.65 15.92
CA VAL A 52 8.56 -4.62 14.84
C VAL A 52 10.04 -4.92 14.57
N ARG A 53 10.35 -6.21 14.42
CA ARG A 53 11.70 -6.71 14.18
C ARG A 53 12.19 -6.34 12.78
N ASP A 54 13.52 -6.21 12.66
CA ASP A 54 14.23 -5.98 11.41
C ASP A 54 13.90 -7.06 10.38
N ALA A 55 13.78 -6.66 9.11
CA ALA A 55 13.68 -7.54 7.97
C ALA A 55 12.53 -8.58 8.06
N SER A 56 11.39 -8.21 8.65
CA SER A 56 10.25 -9.10 8.90
C SER A 56 9.07 -8.89 7.96
N VAL A 57 8.93 -7.70 7.36
CA VAL A 57 7.78 -7.30 6.53
C VAL A 57 8.14 -7.32 5.05
N GLN A 58 7.30 -7.93 4.21
CA GLN A 58 7.51 -7.96 2.76
C GLN A 58 7.02 -6.70 2.06
N LEU A 59 5.88 -6.17 2.47
CA LEU A 59 5.26 -5.00 1.86
C LEU A 59 4.69 -4.08 2.93
N VAL A 60 5.03 -2.82 2.85
CA VAL A 60 4.32 -1.74 3.54
C VAL A 60 3.44 -1.02 2.53
N VAL A 61 2.14 -0.92 2.81
CA VAL A 61 1.18 -0.07 2.09
C VAL A 61 0.70 0.96 3.08
N CYS A 62 0.92 2.24 2.84
CA CYS A 62 0.49 3.27 3.77
C CYS A 62 -0.07 4.51 3.08
N ASP A 63 -1.11 5.04 3.69
CA ASP A 63 -1.83 6.23 3.28
C ASP A 63 -1.80 7.24 4.44
N PRO A 64 -0.67 7.94 4.64
CA PRO A 64 -0.49 8.82 5.79
C PRO A 64 -1.42 10.04 5.69
N PRO A 65 -1.70 10.74 6.81
CA PRO A 65 -2.30 12.05 6.78
C PRO A 65 -1.53 13.02 5.86
N TYR A 66 -2.24 13.88 5.13
CA TYR A 66 -1.64 14.81 4.14
C TYR A 66 -1.49 16.23 4.65
N ASN A 67 -1.76 16.46 5.95
CA ASN A 67 -1.71 17.78 6.60
C ASN A 67 -2.66 18.83 5.95
N LEU A 68 -3.82 18.37 5.49
CA LEU A 68 -4.84 19.20 4.83
C LEU A 68 -5.86 19.80 5.80
N ASP A 69 -5.71 19.54 7.10
CA ASP A 69 -6.64 20.01 8.13
C ASP A 69 -8.07 19.44 7.99
N MET A 70 -8.17 18.22 7.47
CA MET A 70 -9.45 17.53 7.27
C MET A 70 -10.07 17.04 8.59
N ALA A 71 -9.23 16.80 9.61
CA ALA A 71 -9.61 16.37 10.94
C ALA A 71 -8.49 16.70 11.95
N SER A 72 -8.75 16.51 13.24
CA SER A 72 -7.76 16.77 14.30
C SER A 72 -6.46 15.95 14.14
N TRP A 73 -6.56 14.76 13.60
CA TRP A 73 -5.41 13.88 13.33
C TRP A 73 -4.62 14.28 12.07
N ASP A 74 -5.12 15.19 11.24
CA ASP A 74 -4.50 15.67 10.00
C ASP A 74 -3.93 17.09 10.16
N ARG A 75 -3.30 17.37 11.32
CA ARG A 75 -2.70 18.68 11.66
C ARG A 75 -1.30 18.48 12.23
N PHE A 76 -0.31 18.87 11.47
CA PHE A 76 1.10 18.83 11.88
C PHE A 76 1.74 20.20 11.70
N ASN A 77 2.42 20.69 12.73
CA ASN A 77 3.14 21.97 12.65
C ASN A 77 4.34 21.89 11.71
N ILE A 78 5.11 20.81 11.81
CA ILE A 78 6.24 20.49 10.95
C ILE A 78 6.06 19.05 10.48
N TYR A 79 5.47 18.89 9.30
CA TYR A 79 5.12 17.58 8.76
C TYR A 79 6.34 16.65 8.62
N SER A 80 7.46 17.18 8.14
CA SER A 80 8.69 16.39 7.95
C SER A 80 9.22 15.78 9.25
N ASN A 81 9.10 16.50 10.38
CA ASN A 81 9.53 15.96 11.68
C ASN A 81 8.63 14.81 12.14
N TRP A 82 7.32 14.95 11.97
CA TRP A 82 6.41 13.84 12.24
C TRP A 82 6.64 12.67 11.31
N ALA A 83 6.72 12.92 10.01
CA ALA A 83 6.92 11.88 9.01
C ALA A 83 8.25 11.13 9.20
N SER A 84 9.33 11.81 9.60
CA SER A 84 10.62 11.16 9.84
C SER A 84 10.55 10.08 10.91
N SER A 85 9.67 10.24 11.93
CA SER A 85 9.54 9.29 13.03
C SER A 85 9.15 7.87 12.57
N TRP A 86 8.39 7.74 11.49
CA TRP A 86 8.02 6.45 10.92
C TRP A 86 8.78 6.15 9.61
N LEU A 87 9.14 7.15 8.81
CA LEU A 87 9.92 6.96 7.58
C LEU A 87 11.30 6.35 7.84
N ASP A 88 11.93 6.65 8.97
CA ASP A 88 13.23 6.09 9.35
C ASP A 88 13.17 4.62 9.74
N GLU A 89 12.03 4.17 10.23
CA GLU A 89 11.80 2.78 10.64
C GLU A 89 11.44 1.85 9.47
N VAL A 90 10.75 2.38 8.43
CA VAL A 90 10.32 1.58 7.28
C VAL A 90 11.46 0.79 6.63
N PRO A 91 12.64 1.37 6.34
CA PRO A 91 13.75 0.60 5.78
C PRO A 91 14.22 -0.53 6.68
N ARG A 92 14.13 -0.39 8.00
CA ARG A 92 14.57 -1.40 8.97
C ARG A 92 13.66 -2.63 8.94
N VAL A 93 12.35 -2.41 9.02
CA VAL A 93 11.37 -3.51 9.12
C VAL A 93 11.19 -4.28 7.81
N LEU A 94 11.50 -3.68 6.65
CA LEU A 94 11.39 -4.34 5.37
C LEU A 94 12.40 -5.47 5.20
N LYS A 95 11.95 -6.60 4.66
CA LYS A 95 12.82 -7.67 4.14
C LYS A 95 13.73 -7.12 3.03
N ASP A 96 14.83 -7.78 2.71
CA ASP A 96 15.71 -7.38 1.62
C ASP A 96 15.00 -7.35 0.24
N THR A 97 14.00 -8.20 0.05
CA THR A 97 13.11 -8.19 -1.13
C THR A 97 11.89 -7.29 -0.98
N GLY A 98 11.79 -6.60 0.15
CA GLY A 98 10.60 -5.84 0.54
C GLY A 98 10.47 -4.49 -0.15
N SER A 99 9.25 -3.98 -0.15
CA SER A 99 8.86 -2.71 -0.76
C SER A 99 7.94 -1.90 0.15
N VAL A 100 7.90 -0.59 -0.07
CA VAL A 100 6.90 0.30 0.48
C VAL A 100 6.19 1.07 -0.63
N ALA A 101 4.87 1.13 -0.55
CA ALA A 101 4.02 1.97 -1.39
C ALA A 101 3.32 3.01 -0.52
N ILE A 102 3.59 4.28 -0.77
CA ILE A 102 3.07 5.41 0.02
C ILE A 102 2.14 6.23 -0.87
N PHE A 103 0.89 6.37 -0.44
CA PHE A 103 -0.09 7.24 -1.08
C PHE A 103 0.18 8.71 -0.76
N GLY A 104 -0.25 9.59 -1.66
CA GLY A 104 -0.16 11.03 -1.46
C GLY A 104 -0.59 11.80 -2.70
N GLY A 105 -0.26 13.08 -2.73
CA GLY A 105 -0.49 13.95 -3.88
C GLY A 105 0.58 15.02 -3.97
N PHE A 106 0.94 15.43 -5.19
CA PHE A 106 1.88 16.53 -5.45
C PHE A 106 1.21 17.91 -5.41
N GLN A 107 -0.09 17.94 -5.30
CA GLN A 107 -0.91 19.11 -5.53
C GLN A 107 -1.59 19.63 -4.27
N PHE A 108 -1.31 19.05 -3.13
CA PHE A 108 -1.81 19.51 -1.84
C PHE A 108 -0.92 20.66 -1.35
N GLN A 109 -1.01 21.79 -2.05
CA GLN A 109 -0.26 22.98 -1.70
C GLN A 109 -0.81 23.59 -0.42
N ASN A 110 -0.11 23.41 0.66
CA ASN A 110 -0.29 24.23 1.85
C ASN A 110 1.10 24.67 2.37
N GLU A 111 1.11 25.76 3.11
CA GLU A 111 2.35 26.34 3.67
C GLU A 111 2.99 25.44 4.75
N ARG A 112 2.28 24.42 5.22
CA ARG A 112 2.71 23.52 6.30
C ARG A 112 3.47 22.29 5.80
N GLY A 113 3.50 22.07 4.49
CA GLY A 113 4.03 20.83 3.89
C GLY A 113 3.07 19.65 4.11
N GLY A 114 3.52 18.47 3.77
CA GLY A 114 2.74 17.23 3.89
C GLY A 114 2.41 16.62 2.53
N ASP A 115 2.91 17.19 1.46
CA ASP A 115 2.79 16.60 0.15
C ASP A 115 3.79 15.44 -0.05
N LEU A 116 3.55 14.65 -1.07
CA LEU A 116 4.37 13.50 -1.38
C LEU A 116 5.80 13.86 -1.83
N LEU A 117 6.03 15.12 -2.26
CA LEU A 117 7.36 15.60 -2.64
C LEU A 117 8.29 15.66 -1.44
N ASP A 118 7.78 16.08 -0.27
CA ASP A 118 8.56 16.10 0.97
C ASP A 118 8.99 14.69 1.36
N ILE A 119 8.07 13.72 1.29
CA ILE A 119 8.35 12.30 1.58
C ILE A 119 9.40 11.75 0.61
N ILE A 120 9.24 11.99 -0.70
CA ILE A 120 10.19 11.54 -1.72
C ILE A 120 11.57 12.17 -1.48
N SER A 121 11.60 13.48 -1.23
CA SER A 121 12.84 14.21 -0.96
C SER A 121 13.56 13.65 0.25
N TYR A 122 12.83 13.41 1.34
CA TYR A 122 13.36 12.83 2.56
C TYR A 122 13.96 11.44 2.33
N LEU A 123 13.19 10.51 1.76
CA LEU A 123 13.64 9.14 1.51
C LEU A 123 14.82 9.06 0.55
N ARG A 124 14.87 9.93 -0.48
CA ARG A 124 15.99 9.97 -1.42
C ARG A 124 17.27 10.53 -0.79
N LYS A 125 17.16 11.54 0.09
CA LYS A 125 18.30 12.08 0.82
C LYS A 125 18.92 11.06 1.78
N ASN A 126 18.06 10.28 2.45
CA ASN A 126 18.52 9.24 3.40
C ASN A 126 19.17 8.04 2.68
N GLY A 127 18.89 7.81 1.40
CA GLY A 127 19.52 6.78 0.57
C GLY A 127 19.31 5.32 1.02
N ARG A 128 18.42 5.07 1.99
CA ARG A 128 18.17 3.73 2.56
C ARG A 128 17.19 2.91 1.74
N LEU A 129 16.43 3.55 0.86
CA LEU A 129 15.47 2.94 -0.05
C LEU A 129 15.72 3.41 -1.49
N ARG A 130 15.36 2.59 -2.45
CA ARG A 130 15.48 2.86 -3.88
C ARG A 130 14.12 3.25 -4.44
N LEU A 131 13.99 4.42 -5.03
CA LEU A 131 12.79 4.80 -5.76
C LEU A 131 12.69 3.92 -7.02
N ILE A 132 11.61 3.15 -7.13
CA ILE A 132 11.35 2.26 -8.26
C ILE A 132 10.39 2.92 -9.24
N ASN A 133 9.27 3.46 -8.75
CA ASN A 133 8.26 4.07 -9.60
C ASN A 133 7.48 5.15 -8.86
N VAL A 134 6.94 6.08 -9.65
CA VAL A 134 5.84 6.96 -9.24
C VAL A 134 4.63 6.54 -10.07
N ILE A 135 3.59 6.10 -9.40
CA ILE A 135 2.35 5.62 -10.00
C ILE A 135 1.35 6.76 -9.91
N VAL A 136 0.71 7.09 -11.02
CA VAL A 136 -0.39 8.05 -11.09
C VAL A 136 -1.70 7.27 -11.07
N TRP A 137 -2.43 7.38 -9.98
CA TRP A 137 -3.78 6.84 -9.90
C TRP A 137 -4.76 7.89 -10.39
N HIS A 138 -5.16 7.75 -11.65
CA HIS A 138 -6.11 8.63 -12.33
C HIS A 138 -7.54 8.16 -12.13
N TYR A 139 -8.45 9.12 -11.93
CA TYR A 139 -9.89 8.88 -11.84
C TYR A 139 -10.67 9.97 -12.57
N ARG A 140 -11.78 9.59 -13.23
CA ARG A 140 -12.60 10.51 -14.04
C ARG A 140 -13.55 11.36 -13.19
N ASN A 141 -13.93 10.89 -12.01
CA ASN A 141 -14.86 11.55 -11.12
C ASN A 141 -14.14 12.52 -10.15
N GLY A 142 -14.80 13.62 -9.79
CA GLY A 142 -14.27 14.61 -8.87
C GLY A 142 -14.88 15.99 -9.07
N MET A 143 -14.51 16.96 -8.21
CA MET A 143 -15.05 18.33 -8.29
C MET A 143 -14.45 19.10 -9.47
N SER A 144 -15.21 20.05 -10.00
CA SER A 144 -14.73 21.00 -10.99
C SER A 144 -13.85 22.06 -10.32
N ALA A 145 -12.92 22.63 -11.10
CA ALA A 145 -12.11 23.77 -10.72
C ALA A 145 -12.34 24.92 -11.69
N HIS A 146 -12.19 26.16 -11.21
CA HIS A 146 -12.47 27.36 -12.02
C HIS A 146 -11.23 28.22 -12.30
N ARG A 147 -10.16 28.04 -11.53
CA ARG A 147 -8.93 28.86 -11.62
C ARG A 147 -7.67 28.05 -11.92
N PHE A 148 -7.79 26.73 -11.98
CA PHE A 148 -6.72 25.78 -12.31
C PHE A 148 -7.33 24.53 -12.95
N PHE A 149 -6.49 23.66 -13.52
CA PHE A 149 -6.96 22.38 -14.05
C PHE A 149 -7.45 21.49 -12.91
N ALA A 150 -8.63 20.88 -13.09
CA ALA A 150 -9.23 20.03 -12.06
C ALA A 150 -8.35 18.81 -11.76
N ASN A 151 -8.00 18.62 -10.49
CA ASN A 151 -7.24 17.47 -10.04
C ASN A 151 -8.04 16.17 -10.22
N ARG A 152 -7.47 15.22 -10.95
CA ARG A 152 -8.09 13.94 -11.31
C ARG A 152 -7.17 12.76 -11.05
N HIS A 153 -6.20 12.93 -10.19
CA HIS A 153 -5.25 11.87 -9.81
C HIS A 153 -4.74 12.08 -8.40
N GLU A 154 -4.25 11.00 -7.85
CA GLU A 154 -3.35 10.93 -6.70
C GLU A 154 -2.12 10.15 -7.13
N GLU A 155 -1.03 10.24 -6.39
CA GLU A 155 0.18 9.49 -6.66
C GLU A 155 0.42 8.44 -5.60
N ILE A 156 1.12 7.39 -6.03
CA ILE A 156 1.65 6.38 -5.12
C ILE A 156 3.13 6.25 -5.43
N VAL A 157 3.98 6.49 -4.45
CA VAL A 157 5.41 6.27 -4.64
C VAL A 157 5.78 4.89 -4.16
N TRP A 158 6.48 4.17 -5.02
CA TRP A 158 6.99 2.86 -4.71
C TRP A 158 8.50 2.89 -4.53
N PHE A 159 8.93 2.57 -3.31
CA PHE A 159 10.34 2.35 -2.98
C PHE A 159 10.58 0.88 -2.65
N ALA A 160 11.79 0.40 -2.89
CA ALA A 160 12.24 -0.93 -2.54
C ALA A 160 13.47 -0.87 -1.61
N LYS A 161 13.62 -1.88 -0.75
CA LYS A 161 14.77 -2.03 0.14
C LYS A 161 16.08 -2.23 -0.63
N SER A 162 16.06 -3.07 -1.64
CA SER A 162 17.23 -3.41 -2.45
C SER A 162 16.90 -3.55 -3.93
N ALA A 163 17.88 -3.90 -4.76
CA ALA A 163 17.66 -4.23 -6.17
C ALA A 163 16.93 -5.59 -6.37
N ARG A 164 16.85 -6.41 -5.32
CA ARG A 164 16.23 -7.75 -5.35
C ARG A 164 14.76 -7.75 -4.93
N TYR A 165 14.05 -6.64 -5.14
CA TYR A 165 12.66 -6.50 -4.75
C TYR A 165 11.73 -7.47 -5.49
N THR A 166 10.62 -7.83 -4.85
CA THR A 166 9.57 -8.65 -5.44
C THR A 166 8.71 -7.83 -6.39
N PHE A 167 8.50 -8.35 -7.62
CA PHE A 167 7.52 -7.83 -8.56
C PHE A 167 6.87 -8.97 -9.34
N ASN A 168 5.60 -9.24 -9.06
CA ASN A 168 4.83 -10.34 -9.66
C ASN A 168 4.07 -9.83 -10.89
N LEU A 169 4.76 -9.72 -12.02
CA LEU A 169 4.18 -9.18 -13.24
C LEU A 169 2.93 -9.95 -13.69
N ASP A 170 2.97 -11.29 -13.65
CA ASP A 170 1.88 -12.13 -14.15
C ASP A 170 0.59 -11.97 -13.33
N GLU A 171 0.69 -11.58 -12.05
CA GLU A 171 -0.45 -11.33 -11.17
C GLU A 171 -1.20 -10.00 -11.48
N VAL A 172 -0.57 -9.10 -12.21
CA VAL A 172 -1.10 -7.76 -12.47
C VAL A 172 -1.20 -7.40 -13.94
N ARG A 173 -0.95 -8.36 -14.85
CA ARG A 173 -1.08 -8.12 -16.28
C ARG A 173 -2.48 -7.65 -16.64
N VAL A 174 -2.54 -6.76 -17.62
CA VAL A 174 -3.79 -6.30 -18.23
C VAL A 174 -3.91 -6.86 -19.63
N PRO A 175 -5.10 -7.26 -20.08
CA PRO A 175 -5.26 -7.81 -21.43
C PRO A 175 -4.92 -6.74 -22.49
N TYR A 176 -4.50 -7.18 -23.64
CA TYR A 176 -4.49 -6.34 -24.83
C TYR A 176 -5.93 -6.17 -25.33
N ASP A 177 -6.23 -5.03 -25.95
CA ASP A 177 -7.43 -4.92 -26.76
C ASP A 177 -7.34 -5.90 -27.97
N GLU A 178 -8.49 -6.28 -28.50
CA GLU A 178 -8.59 -7.34 -29.51
C GLU A 178 -7.84 -7.00 -30.81
N GLU A 179 -7.79 -5.73 -31.19
CA GLU A 179 -7.12 -5.28 -32.40
C GLU A 179 -5.59 -5.38 -32.22
N THR A 180 -5.07 -4.82 -31.16
CA THR A 180 -3.64 -4.92 -30.79
C THR A 180 -3.21 -6.37 -30.63
N LYS A 181 -4.04 -7.21 -29.98
CA LYS A 181 -3.76 -8.63 -29.79
C LYS A 181 -3.63 -9.36 -31.13
N LYS A 182 -4.59 -9.15 -32.06
CA LYS A 182 -4.53 -9.72 -33.39
C LYS A 182 -3.30 -9.28 -34.18
N GLN A 183 -2.94 -7.99 -34.07
CA GLN A 183 -1.73 -7.47 -34.72
C GLN A 183 -0.47 -8.15 -34.18
N TYR A 184 -0.33 -8.25 -32.87
CA TYR A 184 0.87 -8.83 -32.23
C TYR A 184 0.99 -10.33 -32.47
N LEU A 185 -0.09 -11.08 -32.53
CA LEU A 185 -0.08 -12.51 -32.86
C LEU A 185 0.40 -12.79 -34.29
N ARG A 186 0.36 -11.81 -35.20
CA ARG A 186 0.90 -11.92 -36.56
C ARG A 186 2.40 -11.64 -36.64
N ASP A 187 3.00 -11.06 -35.61
CA ASP A 187 4.42 -10.74 -35.58
C ASP A 187 5.23 -11.95 -35.09
N PRO A 188 6.02 -12.60 -35.98
CA PRO A 188 6.76 -13.81 -35.61
C PRO A 188 7.88 -13.56 -34.59
N ARG A 189 8.20 -12.30 -34.29
CA ARG A 189 9.18 -11.94 -33.26
C ARG A 189 8.61 -11.99 -31.85
N LEU A 190 7.29 -12.02 -31.71
CA LEU A 190 6.60 -12.04 -30.44
C LEU A 190 6.13 -13.45 -30.09
N LYS A 191 6.24 -13.82 -28.83
CA LYS A 191 5.80 -15.12 -28.33
C LYS A 191 4.30 -15.10 -28.06
N PRO A 192 3.50 -15.96 -28.71
CA PRO A 192 2.04 -16.01 -28.49
C PRO A 192 1.64 -16.14 -27.03
N GLU A 193 2.35 -16.97 -26.25
CA GLU A 193 2.06 -17.19 -24.83
C GLU A 193 2.20 -15.90 -24.01
N THR A 194 3.13 -15.02 -24.37
CA THR A 194 3.31 -13.72 -23.69
C THR A 194 2.19 -12.76 -24.06
N ILE A 195 1.72 -12.80 -25.31
CA ILE A 195 0.60 -11.95 -25.77
C ILE A 195 -0.70 -12.39 -25.09
N GLU A 196 -0.94 -13.69 -25.00
CA GLU A 196 -2.12 -14.24 -24.32
C GLU A 196 -2.17 -13.88 -22.84
N LYS A 197 -1.04 -13.87 -22.15
CA LYS A 197 -0.95 -13.42 -20.75
C LYS A 197 -1.28 -11.93 -20.56
N GLY A 198 -1.23 -11.13 -21.61
CA GLY A 198 -1.41 -9.68 -21.54
C GLY A 198 -0.12 -8.90 -21.30
N LYS A 199 -0.24 -7.57 -21.22
CA LYS A 199 0.88 -6.63 -21.08
C LYS A 199 1.08 -6.22 -19.62
N ASN A 200 2.29 -5.75 -19.30
CA ASN A 200 2.56 -5.03 -18.06
C ASN A 200 1.69 -3.76 -18.03
N PRO A 201 0.91 -3.52 -16.98
CA PRO A 201 0.22 -2.25 -16.82
C PRO A 201 1.22 -1.08 -16.78
N THR A 202 0.80 0.07 -17.28
CA THR A 202 1.60 1.30 -17.13
C THR A 202 1.56 1.77 -15.67
N ASN A 203 2.38 2.76 -15.35
CA ASN A 203 2.31 3.45 -14.06
C ASN A 203 1.22 4.52 -14.00
N VAL A 204 0.35 4.60 -15.00
CA VAL A 204 -0.89 5.40 -14.96
C VAL A 204 -2.06 4.43 -14.86
N TRP A 205 -2.71 4.43 -13.70
CA TRP A 205 -3.83 3.53 -13.40
C TRP A 205 -5.14 4.29 -13.48
N GLU A 206 -6.04 3.84 -14.32
CA GLU A 206 -7.38 4.38 -14.39
C GLU A 206 -8.31 3.50 -13.54
N ILE A 207 -8.51 3.93 -12.29
CA ILE A 207 -9.37 3.26 -11.32
C ILE A 207 -10.27 4.32 -10.67
N PRO A 208 -11.60 4.19 -10.73
CA PRO A 208 -12.50 5.16 -10.10
C PRO A 208 -12.25 5.28 -8.59
N ARG A 209 -12.30 6.50 -8.07
CA ARG A 209 -12.38 6.69 -6.61
C ARG A 209 -13.78 6.34 -6.11
N LEU A 210 -13.88 6.00 -4.84
CA LEU A 210 -15.15 5.65 -4.23
C LEU A 210 -16.07 6.87 -4.14
N ASN A 211 -17.23 6.78 -4.77
CA ASN A 211 -18.30 7.74 -4.60
C ASN A 211 -19.01 7.53 -3.25
N GLY A 212 -19.78 8.54 -2.78
CA GLY A 212 -20.47 8.47 -1.51
C GLY A 212 -21.44 7.30 -1.36
N ASN A 213 -22.01 6.83 -2.48
CA ASN A 213 -22.95 5.71 -2.57
C ASN A 213 -22.32 4.37 -2.97
N SER A 214 -21.01 4.28 -3.01
CA SER A 214 -20.33 3.02 -3.34
C SER A 214 -20.62 1.96 -2.26
N ALA A 215 -21.01 0.76 -2.70
CA ALA A 215 -21.24 -0.39 -1.81
C ALA A 215 -19.97 -0.82 -1.07
N GLU A 216 -18.79 -0.47 -1.58
CA GLU A 216 -17.51 -0.75 -0.95
C GLU A 216 -17.25 0.12 0.30
N ARG A 217 -17.95 1.27 0.46
CA ARG A 217 -17.71 2.18 1.56
C ARG A 217 -18.16 1.62 2.91
N VAL A 218 -17.28 1.84 3.90
CA VAL A 218 -17.56 1.44 5.31
C VAL A 218 -17.71 2.64 6.26
N GLY A 219 -17.73 3.86 5.71
CA GLY A 219 -17.93 5.09 6.47
C GLY A 219 -16.65 5.87 6.79
N HIS A 220 -15.48 5.34 6.50
CA HIS A 220 -14.23 6.08 6.64
C HIS A 220 -14.12 7.17 5.55
N PRO A 221 -13.76 8.43 5.90
CA PRO A 221 -13.83 9.55 4.94
C PRO A 221 -12.88 9.40 3.76
N THR A 222 -11.66 8.93 3.99
CA THR A 222 -10.58 8.83 2.99
C THR A 222 -10.33 7.41 2.49
N GLN A 223 -11.33 6.52 2.58
CA GLN A 223 -11.18 5.13 2.16
C GLN A 223 -10.65 5.00 0.73
N LYS A 224 -9.56 4.25 0.56
CA LYS A 224 -9.00 3.92 -0.75
C LYS A 224 -9.77 2.75 -1.39
N PRO A 225 -9.95 2.75 -2.73
CA PRO A 225 -10.56 1.63 -3.45
C PRO A 225 -9.75 0.34 -3.28
N LEU A 226 -10.44 -0.77 -3.04
CA LEU A 226 -9.79 -2.09 -2.89
C LEU A 226 -8.95 -2.47 -4.11
N GLU A 227 -9.38 -2.09 -5.31
CA GLU A 227 -8.66 -2.40 -6.55
C GLU A 227 -7.27 -1.77 -6.62
N VAL A 228 -7.11 -0.53 -6.12
CA VAL A 228 -5.79 0.13 -6.06
C VAL A 228 -4.87 -0.62 -5.12
N VAL A 229 -5.35 -0.95 -3.92
CA VAL A 229 -4.60 -1.69 -2.91
C VAL A 229 -4.30 -3.11 -3.38
N ARG A 230 -5.27 -3.79 -4.02
CA ARG A 230 -5.12 -5.15 -4.56
C ARG A 230 -3.99 -5.22 -5.58
N ARG A 231 -3.90 -4.25 -6.47
CA ARG A 231 -2.84 -4.21 -7.47
C ARG A 231 -1.46 -4.09 -6.83
N LEU A 232 -1.31 -3.27 -5.78
CA LEU A 232 -0.07 -3.17 -5.02
C LEU A 232 0.28 -4.48 -4.30
N VAL A 233 -0.68 -5.06 -3.58
CA VAL A 233 -0.49 -6.30 -2.81
C VAL A 233 -0.09 -7.45 -3.72
N LYS A 234 -0.79 -7.63 -4.84
CA LYS A 234 -0.48 -8.69 -5.82
C LYS A 234 0.88 -8.49 -6.48
N ALA A 235 1.20 -7.25 -6.86
CA ALA A 235 2.48 -6.95 -7.53
C ALA A 235 3.68 -7.12 -6.60
N LEU A 236 3.59 -6.73 -5.33
CA LEU A 236 4.75 -6.48 -4.46
C LEU A 236 4.90 -7.50 -3.32
N SER A 237 4.00 -8.47 -3.23
CA SER A 237 4.07 -9.57 -2.25
C SER A 237 3.58 -10.88 -2.84
N CYS A 238 3.93 -11.99 -2.20
CA CYS A 238 3.46 -13.33 -2.54
C CYS A 238 2.43 -13.82 -1.50
N PRO A 239 1.55 -14.79 -1.85
CA PRO A 239 0.72 -15.47 -0.87
C PRO A 239 1.54 -15.98 0.32
N GLY A 240 1.03 -15.78 1.54
CA GLY A 240 1.73 -16.10 2.78
C GLY A 240 2.74 -15.04 3.27
N ASP A 241 3.05 -14.01 2.48
CA ASP A 241 3.85 -12.88 2.96
C ASP A 241 3.09 -12.00 3.95
N ILE A 242 3.84 -11.27 4.78
CA ILE A 242 3.31 -10.27 5.70
C ILE A 242 3.27 -8.90 5.01
N VAL A 243 2.09 -8.33 4.93
CA VAL A 243 1.82 -6.95 4.48
C VAL A 243 1.47 -6.11 5.71
N MET A 244 2.05 -4.93 5.82
CA MET A 244 1.82 -4.02 6.93
C MET A 244 1.19 -2.72 6.44
N ASP A 245 0.24 -2.21 7.21
CA ASP A 245 -0.37 -0.90 7.06
C ASP A 245 -0.55 -0.27 8.45
N PHE A 246 0.22 0.76 8.74
CA PHE A 246 0.19 1.45 10.03
C PHE A 246 -0.58 2.79 10.00
N PHE A 247 -1.30 3.03 8.90
CA PHE A 247 -2.35 4.02 8.75
C PHE A 247 -3.60 3.33 8.20
N ALA A 248 -4.04 2.27 8.91
CA ALA A 248 -5.01 1.29 8.40
C ALA A 248 -6.38 1.88 8.09
N GLY A 249 -6.78 2.96 8.77
CA GLY A 249 -8.01 3.71 8.54
C GLY A 249 -9.24 2.84 8.34
N SER A 250 -9.66 2.68 7.08
CA SER A 250 -10.83 1.85 6.73
C SER A 250 -10.59 0.34 6.77
N GLY A 251 -9.34 -0.13 6.90
CA GLY A 251 -8.99 -1.55 6.86
C GLY A 251 -8.92 -2.15 5.44
N SER A 252 -8.87 -1.33 4.39
CA SER A 252 -8.82 -1.79 3.00
C SER A 252 -7.63 -2.72 2.73
N THR A 253 -6.46 -2.43 3.28
CA THR A 253 -5.26 -3.26 3.10
C THR A 253 -5.44 -4.64 3.73
N THR A 254 -5.94 -4.71 4.97
CA THR A 254 -6.23 -6.00 5.64
C THR A 254 -7.27 -6.79 4.87
N ARG A 255 -8.35 -6.15 4.40
CA ARG A 255 -9.38 -6.79 3.56
C ARG A 255 -8.77 -7.43 2.32
N VAL A 256 -7.96 -6.71 1.58
CA VAL A 256 -7.28 -7.22 0.38
C VAL A 256 -6.34 -8.37 0.74
N CYS A 257 -5.63 -8.31 1.85
CA CYS A 257 -4.76 -9.41 2.31
C CYS A 257 -5.56 -10.70 2.56
N VAL A 258 -6.75 -10.59 3.15
CA VAL A 258 -7.67 -11.74 3.32
C VAL A 258 -8.04 -12.35 1.96
N GLU A 259 -8.43 -11.51 0.99
CA GLU A 259 -8.88 -11.96 -0.33
C GLU A 259 -7.74 -12.58 -1.16
N GLU A 260 -6.53 -12.04 -1.04
CA GLU A 260 -5.39 -12.43 -1.86
C GLU A 260 -4.43 -13.42 -1.16
N GLY A 261 -4.77 -13.92 0.02
CA GLY A 261 -3.98 -14.95 0.71
C GLY A 261 -2.68 -14.44 1.34
N ARG A 262 -2.63 -13.19 1.80
CA ARG A 262 -1.51 -12.61 2.56
C ARG A 262 -1.86 -12.51 4.03
N HIS A 263 -0.86 -12.59 4.92
CA HIS A 263 -1.00 -12.17 6.31
C HIS A 263 -0.92 -10.65 6.40
N SER A 264 -1.50 -10.04 7.44
CA SER A 264 -1.37 -8.59 7.61
C SER A 264 -1.13 -8.15 9.05
N ILE A 265 -0.44 -7.02 9.19
CA ILE A 265 -0.36 -6.24 10.42
C ILE A 265 -1.01 -4.90 10.11
N GLY A 266 -2.20 -4.66 10.65
CA GLY A 266 -2.93 -3.41 10.54
C GLY A 266 -2.87 -2.64 11.84
N SER A 267 -2.54 -1.34 11.76
CA SER A 267 -2.57 -0.43 12.90
C SER A 267 -3.07 0.95 12.49
N ASP A 268 -3.72 1.60 13.42
CA ASP A 268 -4.09 3.02 13.34
C ASP A 268 -4.14 3.60 14.75
N ALA A 269 -3.88 4.89 14.87
CA ALA A 269 -4.02 5.61 16.13
C ALA A 269 -5.51 5.83 16.50
N ASP A 270 -6.41 5.83 15.52
CA ASP A 270 -7.85 5.94 15.74
C ASP A 270 -8.40 4.63 16.33
N PRO A 271 -8.93 4.64 17.57
CA PRO A 271 -9.51 3.45 18.18
C PRO A 271 -10.73 2.90 17.44
N MET A 272 -11.33 3.65 16.52
CA MET A 272 -12.48 3.23 15.71
C MET A 272 -12.10 2.39 14.48
N TRP A 273 -10.82 2.33 14.11
CA TRP A 273 -10.44 1.61 12.90
C TRP A 273 -10.78 0.11 12.89
N PRO A 274 -10.77 -0.63 14.03
CA PRO A 274 -11.20 -2.02 14.04
C PRO A 274 -12.68 -2.21 13.69
N ASP A 275 -13.52 -1.19 13.93
CA ASP A 275 -14.94 -1.22 13.55
C ASP A 275 -15.12 -1.03 12.04
N PHE A 276 -14.32 -0.14 11.42
CA PHE A 276 -14.30 -0.02 9.96
C PHE A 276 -13.82 -1.32 9.32
N LEU A 277 -12.76 -1.93 9.84
CA LEU A 277 -12.30 -3.24 9.37
C LEU A 277 -13.39 -4.30 9.50
N SER A 278 -14.12 -4.34 10.61
CA SER A 278 -15.23 -5.29 10.82
C SER A 278 -16.30 -5.14 9.75
N ARG A 279 -16.62 -3.90 9.36
CA ARG A 279 -17.57 -3.61 8.26
C ARG A 279 -16.98 -4.03 6.89
N GLN A 280 -15.69 -3.86 6.65
CA GLN A 280 -15.00 -4.36 5.46
C GLN A 280 -15.13 -5.88 5.35
N LEU A 281 -14.85 -6.59 6.45
CA LEU A 281 -14.86 -8.04 6.47
C LEU A 281 -16.28 -8.62 6.40
N ALA A 282 -17.29 -7.90 6.92
CA ALA A 282 -18.69 -8.29 6.80
C ALA A 282 -19.19 -8.32 5.32
N GLN A 283 -18.51 -7.62 4.41
CA GLN A 283 -18.83 -7.66 2.99
C GLN A 283 -18.24 -8.89 2.27
N LEU A 284 -17.40 -9.69 2.97
CA LEU A 284 -16.88 -10.95 2.43
C LEU A 284 -17.97 -12.02 2.46
N GLY A 285 -18.00 -12.89 1.44
CA GLY A 285 -18.92 -14.02 1.42
C GLY A 285 -18.61 -15.05 2.52
N ALA A 286 -19.60 -15.87 2.87
CA ALA A 286 -19.51 -16.85 3.95
C ALA A 286 -18.30 -17.81 3.84
N LEU A 287 -17.90 -18.17 2.61
CA LEU A 287 -16.74 -19.04 2.39
C LEU A 287 -15.40 -18.38 2.79
N ALA A 288 -15.33 -17.06 2.80
CA ALA A 288 -14.11 -16.37 3.21
C ALA A 288 -13.91 -16.44 4.73
N LEU A 289 -14.99 -16.50 5.52
CA LEU A 289 -14.94 -16.48 6.99
C LEU A 289 -14.14 -17.65 7.60
N THR A 290 -14.01 -18.77 6.89
CA THR A 290 -13.23 -19.92 7.34
C THR A 290 -11.74 -19.81 7.00
N ARG A 291 -11.36 -18.85 6.14
CA ARG A 291 -10.03 -18.72 5.57
C ARG A 291 -9.16 -17.65 6.19
N TYR A 292 -9.66 -16.94 7.20
CA TYR A 292 -8.85 -15.95 7.90
C TYR A 292 -9.12 -15.94 9.41
N GLU A 293 -8.21 -15.33 10.15
CA GLU A 293 -8.32 -15.13 11.60
C GLU A 293 -7.83 -13.73 11.96
N ILE A 294 -8.62 -13.05 12.79
CA ILE A 294 -8.28 -11.75 13.34
C ILE A 294 -7.67 -11.97 14.74
N LEU A 295 -6.46 -11.49 14.94
CA LEU A 295 -5.73 -11.58 16.19
C LEU A 295 -5.64 -10.21 16.84
N ARG A 296 -5.82 -10.16 18.16
CA ARG A 296 -5.78 -8.92 18.95
C ARG A 296 -5.04 -9.17 20.27
N GLY A 297 -4.40 -8.14 20.80
CA GLY A 297 -3.73 -8.21 22.08
C GLY A 297 -2.65 -9.28 22.14
N PRO A 298 -2.49 -9.96 23.29
CA PRO A 298 -1.41 -10.94 23.52
C PRO A 298 -1.42 -12.13 22.56
N THR A 299 -2.56 -12.42 21.93
CA THR A 299 -2.66 -13.53 20.97
C THR A 299 -1.83 -13.30 19.71
N ILE A 300 -1.47 -12.05 19.40
CA ILE A 300 -0.65 -11.71 18.23
C ILE A 300 0.76 -12.29 18.40
N SER A 301 1.45 -11.94 19.48
CA SER A 301 2.85 -12.32 19.70
C SER A 301 3.04 -13.83 19.91
N SER A 302 2.02 -14.52 20.45
CA SER A 302 2.03 -15.96 20.64
C SER A 302 1.69 -16.76 19.39
N HIS A 303 1.12 -16.13 18.36
CA HIS A 303 0.71 -16.83 17.15
C HIS A 303 1.91 -17.16 16.25
N PRO A 304 2.04 -18.40 15.71
CA PRO A 304 3.20 -18.84 14.92
C PRO A 304 3.58 -17.92 13.76
N VAL A 305 2.61 -17.32 13.07
CA VAL A 305 2.85 -16.38 11.95
C VAL A 305 3.54 -15.11 12.41
N PHE A 306 3.23 -14.62 13.62
CA PHE A 306 3.76 -13.37 14.16
C PHE A 306 4.83 -13.60 15.24
N GLN A 307 5.10 -14.84 15.59
CA GLN A 307 6.12 -15.19 16.57
C GLN A 307 7.50 -14.65 16.12
N GLY A 308 8.11 -13.83 16.97
CA GLY A 308 9.38 -13.17 16.66
C GLY A 308 9.31 -12.03 15.64
N ILE A 309 8.11 -11.58 15.25
CA ILE A 309 7.93 -10.36 14.48
C ILE A 309 8.00 -9.12 15.39
N PHE A 310 7.47 -9.22 16.59
CA PHE A 310 7.53 -8.15 17.58
C PHE A 310 8.69 -8.40 18.55
N GLN A 311 9.46 -7.36 18.89
CA GLN A 311 10.58 -7.41 19.82
C GLN A 311 10.12 -7.45 21.27
N GLU A 312 9.02 -6.72 21.55
CA GLU A 312 8.29 -6.68 22.82
C GLU A 312 6.80 -6.78 22.52
N GLU A 313 5.99 -7.16 23.51
CA GLU A 313 4.55 -7.11 23.33
C GLU A 313 4.15 -5.67 22.98
N PRO A 314 3.35 -5.45 21.88
CA PRO A 314 2.88 -4.13 21.55
C PRO A 314 2.15 -3.55 22.76
N VAL A 315 2.60 -2.43 23.27
CA VAL A 315 1.96 -1.73 24.39
C VAL A 315 0.57 -1.34 23.91
N LEU A 316 -0.42 -2.08 24.35
CA LEU A 316 -1.83 -1.71 24.11
C LEU A 316 -2.10 -0.47 24.94
N PRO A 317 -2.67 0.61 24.38
CA PRO A 317 -3.19 1.68 25.19
C PRO A 317 -4.21 1.09 26.16
N GLN A 318 -4.02 1.32 27.44
CA GLN A 318 -5.01 0.96 28.45
C GLN A 318 -6.34 1.57 28.00
N ALA A 319 -7.40 0.75 27.94
CA ALA A 319 -8.72 1.21 27.59
C ALA A 319 -9.02 2.49 28.38
N ALA A 320 -9.20 3.60 27.68
CA ALA A 320 -9.60 4.85 28.32
C ALA A 320 -10.89 4.56 29.09
N THR A 321 -10.81 4.66 30.40
CA THR A 321 -11.97 4.54 31.27
C THR A 321 -12.99 5.58 30.76
N PRO A 322 -14.23 5.22 30.42
CA PRO A 322 -15.18 6.20 29.94
C PRO A 322 -15.34 7.29 31.00
N ALA A 323 -15.04 8.52 30.64
CA ALA A 323 -15.30 9.68 31.50
C ALA A 323 -16.81 9.72 31.75
N VAL A 324 -17.19 9.44 33.00
CA VAL A 324 -18.56 9.62 33.47
C VAL A 324 -18.83 11.12 33.44
N HIS A 325 -19.50 11.60 32.41
CA HIS A 325 -20.11 12.92 32.43
C HIS A 325 -21.22 12.91 33.47
N MET A 326 -20.87 13.36 34.65
CA MET A 326 -21.88 13.82 35.62
C MET A 326 -22.52 15.07 35.01
N ALA A 327 -23.75 14.95 34.59
CA ALA A 327 -24.61 16.05 34.23
C ALA A 327 -24.86 16.85 35.50
N GLU A 328 -24.24 18.04 35.63
CA GLU A 328 -24.68 19.05 36.58
C GLU A 328 -25.94 19.72 36.02
N THR A 329 -27.06 19.38 36.63
CA THR A 329 -28.31 20.15 36.53
C THR A 329 -28.15 21.52 37.16
N ARG A 330 -28.28 22.56 36.34
CA ARG A 330 -28.90 23.85 36.74
C ARG A 330 -29.57 24.50 35.55
#